data_b1a7d2531607d8731ec38e88dd0403da
#
_entry.id   b1a7d2531607d8731ec38e88dd0403da
#
_cell.length_a   1.000
_cell.length_b   1.000
_cell.length_c   1.000
_cell.angle_alpha   90.00
_cell.angle_beta   90.00
_cell.angle_gamma   90.00
#
_symmetry.space_group_name_H-M   'P 1'
#
loop_
_entity.id
_entity.type
_entity.pdbx_description
1 polymer ?
#
loop_
_entity_poly.entity_id
_entity_poly.type
_entity_poly.pdbx_seq_one_letter_code
_entity_poly.pdbx_strand_id
1 'polypeptide(L)'
;MNARPTIIDVAKAAGVSKSTVSLVLQSSPLVKDETREIVRKAMADIGYVYNRAAANLRTSNVGLIGLVINDLRNPFFTEFATSVQMAFSEHGYATVIANTDENAQLQAQVVSSMIEHGVSALVLSPTYGLEADTFGPLERAGIPAMQVLRRVDQRHELFPFSSFDYASGSRAAAEHLVAKGT
;
A
#
# COMPACT_ATOMS: atom_id res chain seq x y z
N MET A 1 -14.05 -5.84 31.44
CA MET A 1 -13.54 -5.54 30.08
C MET A 1 -14.67 -4.90 29.31
N ASN A 2 -14.58 -3.59 29.01
CA ASN A 2 -15.59 -2.93 28.16
C ASN A 2 -15.48 -3.47 26.75
N ALA A 3 -16.57 -4.00 26.22
CA ALA A 3 -16.64 -4.42 24.82
C ALA A 3 -16.38 -3.22 23.90
N ARG A 4 -15.58 -3.43 22.84
CA ARG A 4 -15.32 -2.36 21.86
C ARG A 4 -16.64 -1.93 21.22
N PRO A 5 -16.89 -0.60 21.09
CA PRO A 5 -18.08 -0.11 20.43
C PRO A 5 -18.21 -0.67 19.01
N THR A 6 -19.43 -0.92 18.59
CA THR A 6 -19.77 -1.47 17.27
C THR A 6 -20.44 -0.42 16.38
N ILE A 7 -20.56 -0.70 15.08
CA ILE A 7 -21.32 0.16 14.15
C ILE A 7 -22.79 0.32 14.57
N ILE A 8 -23.34 -0.66 15.30
CA ILE A 8 -24.71 -0.60 15.84
C ILE A 8 -24.79 0.43 16.97
N ASP A 9 -23.75 0.50 17.80
CA ASP A 9 -23.70 1.48 18.89
C ASP A 9 -23.54 2.90 18.35
N VAL A 10 -22.76 3.08 17.27
CA VAL A 10 -22.70 4.36 16.54
C VAL A 10 -24.08 4.76 16.01
N ALA A 11 -24.78 3.82 15.36
CA ALA A 11 -26.11 4.08 14.80
C ALA A 11 -27.11 4.53 15.88
N LYS A 12 -27.08 3.87 17.04
CA LYS A 12 -27.91 4.26 18.22
C LYS A 12 -27.52 5.63 18.74
N ALA A 13 -26.24 5.90 18.94
CA ALA A 13 -25.73 7.17 19.45
C ALA A 13 -26.02 8.34 18.50
N ALA A 14 -25.94 8.12 17.19
CA ALA A 14 -26.23 9.12 16.17
C ALA A 14 -27.71 9.25 15.81
N GLY A 15 -28.60 8.38 16.30
CA GLY A 15 -30.01 8.38 15.96
C GLY A 15 -30.31 8.07 14.49
N VAL A 16 -29.44 7.28 13.83
CA VAL A 16 -29.58 6.92 12.41
C VAL A 16 -29.56 5.40 12.21
N SER A 17 -29.88 4.95 10.99
CA SER A 17 -29.78 3.53 10.66
C SER A 17 -28.34 3.05 10.53
N LYS A 18 -28.09 1.75 10.76
CA LYS A 18 -26.78 1.10 10.51
C LYS A 18 -26.31 1.31 9.07
N SER A 19 -27.23 1.28 8.10
CA SER A 19 -26.92 1.54 6.69
C SER A 19 -26.46 2.98 6.46
N THR A 20 -27.05 3.97 7.14
CA THR A 20 -26.61 5.36 7.08
C THR A 20 -25.19 5.52 7.63
N VAL A 21 -24.87 4.89 8.78
CA VAL A 21 -23.51 4.90 9.31
C VAL A 21 -22.53 4.26 8.30
N SER A 22 -22.90 3.13 7.69
CA SER A 22 -22.08 2.47 6.68
C SER A 22 -21.81 3.39 5.48
N LEU A 23 -22.80 4.10 4.99
CA LEU A 23 -22.65 5.06 3.89
C LEU A 23 -21.75 6.24 4.27
N VAL A 24 -21.83 6.73 5.50
CA VAL A 24 -20.93 7.78 6.03
C VAL A 24 -19.48 7.29 6.05
N LEU A 25 -19.25 6.06 6.54
CA LEU A 25 -17.91 5.45 6.62
C LEU A 25 -17.30 5.22 5.23
N GLN A 26 -18.13 4.99 4.22
CA GLN A 26 -17.74 4.82 2.81
C GLN A 26 -17.63 6.16 2.06
N SER A 27 -17.82 7.29 2.73
CA SER A 27 -17.83 8.62 2.10
C SER A 27 -18.82 8.76 0.93
N SER A 28 -19.94 8.00 0.99
CA SER A 28 -20.96 7.99 -0.06
C SER A 28 -21.56 9.37 -0.31
N PRO A 29 -21.67 9.86 -1.55
CA PRO A 29 -22.27 11.16 -1.86
C PRO A 29 -23.79 11.24 -1.52
N LEU A 30 -24.41 10.10 -1.23
CA LEU A 30 -25.83 10.00 -0.91
C LEU A 30 -26.18 10.49 0.51
N VAL A 31 -25.16 10.79 1.35
CA VAL A 31 -25.40 11.26 2.72
C VAL A 31 -25.12 12.75 2.83
N LYS A 32 -26.06 13.49 3.39
CA LYS A 32 -25.94 14.94 3.65
C LYS A 32 -24.83 15.23 4.66
N ASP A 33 -24.16 16.37 4.53
CA ASP A 33 -23.05 16.76 5.40
C ASP A 33 -23.44 16.86 6.87
N GLU A 34 -24.63 17.38 7.17
CA GLU A 34 -25.16 17.41 8.54
C GLU A 34 -25.22 16.01 9.17
N THR A 35 -25.67 15.01 8.42
CA THR A 35 -25.73 13.62 8.90
C THR A 35 -24.34 13.03 9.10
N ARG A 36 -23.36 13.41 8.23
CA ARG A 36 -21.96 13.00 8.39
C ARG A 36 -21.39 13.52 9.70
N GLU A 37 -21.62 14.79 10.01
CA GLU A 37 -21.10 15.40 11.24
C GLU A 37 -21.73 14.76 12.49
N ILE A 38 -23.03 14.48 12.49
CA ILE A 38 -23.71 13.79 13.60
C ILE A 38 -23.08 12.41 13.82
N VAL A 39 -22.87 11.64 12.76
CA VAL A 39 -22.26 10.30 12.86
C VAL A 39 -20.80 10.38 13.32
N ARG A 40 -20.00 11.31 12.78
CA ARG A 40 -18.59 11.49 13.20
C ARG A 40 -18.48 11.87 14.67
N LYS A 41 -19.34 12.77 15.12
CA LYS A 41 -19.42 13.16 16.54
C LYS A 41 -19.77 11.95 17.40
N ALA A 42 -20.82 11.21 17.06
CA ALA A 42 -21.20 10.00 17.79
C ALA A 42 -20.06 8.96 17.86
N MET A 43 -19.31 8.78 16.77
CA MET A 43 -18.12 7.89 16.76
C MET A 43 -17.06 8.36 17.75
N ALA A 44 -16.77 9.66 17.78
CA ALA A 44 -15.79 10.24 18.71
C ALA A 44 -16.24 10.09 20.16
N ASP A 45 -17.51 10.40 20.44
CA ASP A 45 -18.09 10.38 21.79
C ASP A 45 -18.05 8.97 22.43
N ILE A 46 -18.30 7.92 21.64
CA ILE A 46 -18.28 6.54 22.14
C ILE A 46 -16.91 5.83 21.94
N GLY A 47 -15.93 6.50 21.36
CA GLY A 47 -14.61 5.92 21.09
C GLY A 47 -14.63 4.83 20.01
N TYR A 48 -15.55 4.92 19.04
CA TYR A 48 -15.62 3.95 17.92
C TYR A 48 -14.53 4.24 16.90
N VAL A 49 -13.72 3.23 16.62
CA VAL A 49 -12.71 3.25 15.54
C VAL A 49 -13.19 2.35 14.41
N TYR A 50 -13.33 2.92 13.22
CA TYR A 50 -13.74 2.15 12.05
C TYR A 50 -12.69 1.11 11.67
N ASN A 51 -13.07 -0.15 11.76
CA ASN A 51 -12.24 -1.25 11.33
C ASN A 51 -12.48 -1.54 9.83
N ARG A 52 -11.66 -0.95 8.98
CA ARG A 52 -11.73 -1.18 7.53
C ARG A 52 -11.52 -2.64 7.16
N ALA A 53 -10.65 -3.36 7.87
CA ALA A 53 -10.40 -4.78 7.62
C ALA A 53 -11.66 -5.64 7.81
N ALA A 54 -12.44 -5.38 8.88
CA ALA A 54 -13.71 -6.07 9.10
C ALA A 54 -14.82 -5.66 8.11
N ALA A 55 -14.78 -4.45 7.59
CA ALA A 55 -15.73 -3.97 6.58
C ALA A 55 -15.42 -4.53 5.19
N ASN A 56 -14.17 -4.74 4.89
CA ASN A 56 -13.65 -5.17 3.60
C ASN A 56 -13.75 -6.69 3.36
N LEU A 57 -14.20 -7.47 4.33
CA LEU A 57 -14.69 -8.84 4.09
C LEU A 57 -15.80 -8.89 3.02
N ARG A 58 -16.36 -7.73 2.63
CA ARG A 58 -17.39 -7.59 1.59
C ARG A 58 -16.91 -6.91 0.30
N THR A 59 -15.74 -6.28 0.32
CA THR A 59 -15.15 -5.61 -0.85
C THR A 59 -13.64 -5.90 -0.82
N SER A 60 -13.13 -6.51 -1.87
CA SER A 60 -11.73 -6.97 -1.99
C SER A 60 -10.66 -5.85 -1.95
N ASN A 61 -11.00 -4.65 -1.50
CA ASN A 61 -10.09 -3.50 -1.54
C ASN A 61 -9.91 -2.87 -0.15
N VAL A 62 -8.83 -3.26 0.53
CA VAL A 62 -8.49 -2.79 1.89
C VAL A 62 -7.96 -1.36 1.87
N GLY A 63 -7.62 -0.81 0.68
CA GLY A 63 -6.97 0.49 0.57
C GLY A 63 -5.55 0.50 1.18
N LEU A 64 -4.90 -0.66 1.24
CA LEU A 64 -3.56 -0.84 1.79
C LEU A 64 -2.61 -1.29 0.69
N ILE A 65 -1.54 -0.54 0.45
CA ILE A 65 -0.50 -0.86 -0.52
C ILE A 65 0.75 -1.31 0.22
N GLY A 66 1.33 -2.43 -0.21
CA GLY A 66 2.64 -2.85 0.25
C GLY A 66 3.74 -2.16 -0.56
N LEU A 67 4.74 -1.60 0.11
CA LEU A 67 5.95 -1.08 -0.50
C LEU A 67 7.15 -1.83 0.07
N VAL A 68 7.78 -2.66 -0.75
CA VAL A 68 8.93 -3.49 -0.36
C VAL A 68 10.18 -2.89 -1.00
N ILE A 69 11.13 -2.50 -0.18
CA ILE A 69 12.38 -1.85 -0.60
C ILE A 69 13.61 -2.53 -0.01
N ASN A 70 14.77 -2.22 -0.56
CA ASN A 70 16.00 -2.95 -0.27
C ASN A 70 16.72 -2.43 0.98
N ASP A 71 16.93 -1.13 1.11
CA ASP A 71 17.70 -0.56 2.24
C ASP A 71 17.25 0.85 2.60
N LEU A 72 16.53 0.99 3.71
CA LEU A 72 16.09 2.29 4.25
C LEU A 72 17.23 3.15 4.80
N ARG A 73 18.42 2.59 5.01
CA ARG A 73 19.62 3.37 5.42
C ARG A 73 20.19 4.17 4.25
N ASN A 74 19.90 3.74 3.01
CA ASN A 74 20.27 4.48 1.81
C ASN A 74 19.28 5.64 1.60
N PRO A 75 19.73 6.90 1.59
CA PRO A 75 18.87 8.08 1.43
C PRO A 75 18.00 8.03 0.18
N PHE A 76 18.49 7.43 -0.90
CA PHE A 76 17.70 7.24 -2.12
C PHE A 76 16.41 6.46 -1.86
N PHE A 77 16.50 5.31 -1.18
CA PHE A 77 15.31 4.50 -0.89
C PHE A 77 14.38 5.16 0.12
N THR A 78 14.91 5.94 1.04
CA THR A 78 14.10 6.69 2.01
C THR A 78 13.29 7.78 1.30
N GLU A 79 13.90 8.54 0.40
CA GLU A 79 13.23 9.57 -0.38
C GLU A 79 12.23 8.96 -1.36
N PHE A 80 12.61 7.88 -2.05
CA PHE A 80 11.72 7.13 -2.93
C PHE A 80 10.49 6.62 -2.18
N ALA A 81 10.68 5.95 -1.03
CA ALA A 81 9.58 5.42 -0.23
C ALA A 81 8.64 6.52 0.26
N THR A 82 9.20 7.65 0.72
CA THR A 82 8.42 8.80 1.15
C THR A 82 7.58 9.36 0.01
N SER A 83 8.18 9.55 -1.15
CA SER A 83 7.48 10.09 -2.33
C SER A 83 6.34 9.16 -2.80
N VAL A 84 6.59 7.85 -2.85
CA VAL A 84 5.58 6.85 -3.21
C VAL A 84 4.45 6.81 -2.18
N GLN A 85 4.78 6.83 -0.89
CA GLN A 85 3.79 6.86 0.19
C GLN A 85 2.89 8.10 0.09
N MET A 86 3.48 9.28 -0.13
CA MET A 86 2.72 10.53 -0.26
C MET A 86 1.77 10.47 -1.44
N ALA A 87 2.23 10.00 -2.60
CA ALA A 87 1.40 9.84 -3.79
C ALA A 87 0.21 8.88 -3.54
N PHE A 88 0.43 7.76 -2.86
CA PHE A 88 -0.67 6.86 -2.48
C PHE A 88 -1.64 7.50 -1.47
N SER A 89 -1.11 8.27 -0.52
CA SER A 89 -1.92 8.97 0.47
C SER A 89 -2.89 9.98 -0.14
N GLU A 90 -2.45 10.72 -1.17
CA GLU A 90 -3.29 11.65 -1.93
C GLU A 90 -4.49 10.95 -2.59
N HIS A 91 -4.35 9.66 -2.91
CA HIS A 91 -5.41 8.82 -3.47
C HIS A 91 -6.17 8.00 -2.41
N GLY A 92 -5.94 8.28 -1.12
CA GLY A 92 -6.65 7.63 -0.01
C GLY A 92 -6.16 6.22 0.34
N TYR A 93 -4.99 5.81 -0.15
CA TYR A 93 -4.36 4.54 0.21
C TYR A 93 -3.41 4.71 1.40
N ALA A 94 -3.44 3.74 2.31
CA ALA A 94 -2.39 3.60 3.32
C ALA A 94 -1.24 2.74 2.77
N THR A 95 -0.01 3.00 3.22
CA THR A 95 1.16 2.25 2.77
C THR A 95 1.81 1.52 3.93
N VAL A 96 2.09 0.24 3.75
CA VAL A 96 2.96 -0.55 4.63
C VAL A 96 4.31 -0.71 3.96
N ILE A 97 5.34 -0.19 4.61
CA ILE A 97 6.72 -0.25 4.10
C ILE A 97 7.46 -1.39 4.78
N ALA A 98 8.16 -2.20 4.00
CA ALA A 98 9.07 -3.22 4.50
C ALA A 98 10.45 -3.07 3.87
N ASN A 99 11.47 -3.25 4.70
CA ASN A 99 12.88 -3.27 4.31
C ASN A 99 13.37 -4.71 4.25
N THR A 100 14.00 -5.10 3.15
CA THR A 100 14.48 -6.49 2.95
C THR A 100 15.98 -6.65 3.17
N ASP A 101 16.72 -5.57 3.26
CA ASP A 101 18.18 -5.56 3.44
C ASP A 101 18.91 -6.47 2.41
N GLU A 102 18.46 -6.43 1.15
CA GLU A 102 18.93 -7.28 0.04
C GLU A 102 18.81 -8.81 0.31
N ASN A 103 17.99 -9.21 1.24
CA ASN A 103 17.79 -10.61 1.61
C ASN A 103 16.56 -11.19 0.92
N ALA A 104 16.76 -12.13 -0.01
CA ALA A 104 15.70 -12.75 -0.80
C ALA A 104 14.73 -13.60 0.06
N GLN A 105 15.22 -14.25 1.12
CA GLN A 105 14.37 -15.01 2.03
C GLN A 105 13.46 -14.09 2.83
N LEU A 106 14.01 -12.99 3.36
CA LEU A 106 13.23 -11.99 4.06
C LEU A 106 12.19 -11.35 3.12
N GLN A 107 12.56 -11.08 1.86
CA GLN A 107 11.63 -10.57 0.85
C GLN A 107 10.43 -11.51 0.66
N ALA A 108 10.67 -12.80 0.45
CA ALA A 108 9.61 -13.79 0.28
C ALA A 108 8.69 -13.86 1.52
N GLN A 109 9.27 -13.85 2.72
CA GLN A 109 8.50 -13.83 3.98
C GLN A 109 7.64 -12.57 4.12
N VAL A 110 8.20 -11.39 3.85
CA VAL A 110 7.49 -10.12 3.93
C VAL A 110 6.34 -10.08 2.92
N VAL A 111 6.58 -10.50 1.68
CA VAL A 111 5.54 -10.56 0.64
C VAL A 111 4.41 -11.49 1.06
N SER A 112 4.71 -12.69 1.56
CA SER A 112 3.70 -13.62 2.08
C SER A 112 2.89 -13.00 3.21
N SER A 113 3.56 -12.36 4.17
CA SER A 113 2.89 -11.67 5.27
C SER A 113 1.98 -10.53 4.79
N MET A 114 2.40 -9.74 3.82
CA MET A 114 1.57 -8.68 3.24
C MET A 114 0.33 -9.26 2.54
N ILE A 115 0.45 -10.39 1.85
CA ILE A 115 -0.67 -11.11 1.25
C ILE A 115 -1.66 -11.55 2.35
N GLU A 116 -1.18 -12.17 3.41
CA GLU A 116 -1.99 -12.63 4.55
C GLU A 116 -2.72 -11.49 5.25
N HIS A 117 -2.10 -10.31 5.33
CA HIS A 117 -2.71 -9.10 5.90
C HIS A 117 -3.59 -8.33 4.92
N GLY A 118 -3.78 -8.86 3.72
CA GLY A 118 -4.76 -8.35 2.76
C GLY A 118 -4.37 -7.04 2.09
N VAL A 119 -3.10 -6.84 1.73
CA VAL A 119 -2.73 -5.71 0.87
C VAL A 119 -3.46 -5.79 -0.46
N SER A 120 -3.85 -4.64 -0.98
CA SER A 120 -4.59 -4.55 -2.26
C SER A 120 -3.68 -4.62 -3.48
N ALA A 121 -2.42 -4.21 -3.32
CA ALA A 121 -1.38 -4.26 -4.35
C ALA A 121 0.00 -4.15 -3.70
N LEU A 122 1.05 -4.51 -4.46
CA LEU A 122 2.43 -4.32 -4.06
C LEU A 122 3.22 -3.48 -5.06
N VAL A 123 4.10 -2.64 -4.52
CA VAL A 123 5.24 -2.07 -5.26
C VAL A 123 6.50 -2.61 -4.60
N LEU A 124 7.35 -3.26 -5.37
CA LEU A 124 8.58 -3.83 -4.81
C LEU A 124 9.81 -3.54 -5.66
N SER A 125 10.91 -3.20 -4.98
CA SER A 125 12.26 -3.22 -5.54
C SER A 125 12.85 -4.60 -5.23
N PRO A 126 12.82 -5.55 -6.19
CA PRO A 126 13.11 -6.93 -5.89
C PRO A 126 14.62 -7.15 -5.66
N THR A 127 14.95 -8.06 -4.75
CA THR A 127 16.28 -8.67 -4.62
C THR A 127 16.39 -9.84 -5.59
N TYR A 128 17.61 -10.17 -5.99
CA TYR A 128 17.89 -11.35 -6.80
C TYR A 128 17.82 -12.63 -5.97
N GLY A 129 17.38 -13.71 -6.59
CA GLY A 129 17.20 -15.01 -5.97
C GLY A 129 15.82 -15.19 -5.35
N LEU A 130 15.34 -16.42 -5.31
CA LEU A 130 14.02 -16.81 -4.81
C LEU A 130 12.84 -16.10 -5.49
N GLU A 131 12.95 -15.80 -6.80
CA GLU A 131 11.94 -15.11 -7.59
C GLU A 131 10.59 -15.85 -7.52
N ALA A 132 10.60 -17.18 -7.63
CA ALA A 132 9.41 -18.00 -7.57
C ALA A 132 8.70 -17.91 -6.21
N ASP A 133 9.48 -17.80 -5.11
CA ASP A 133 8.93 -17.68 -3.75
C ASP A 133 8.36 -16.28 -3.48
N THR A 134 8.84 -15.26 -4.20
CA THR A 134 8.32 -13.89 -4.11
C THR A 134 7.09 -13.71 -4.99
N PHE A 135 7.17 -14.04 -6.28
CA PHE A 135 6.15 -13.73 -7.26
C PHE A 135 5.06 -14.79 -7.39
N GLY A 136 5.37 -16.07 -7.12
CA GLY A 136 4.40 -17.15 -7.17
C GLY A 136 3.22 -16.98 -6.20
N PRO A 137 3.42 -16.61 -4.94
CA PRO A 137 2.34 -16.30 -4.02
C PRO A 137 1.47 -15.11 -4.47
N LEU A 138 2.06 -14.06 -5.03
CA LEU A 138 1.33 -12.89 -5.56
C LEU A 138 0.39 -13.29 -6.71
N GLU A 139 0.91 -14.08 -7.65
CA GLU A 139 0.13 -14.60 -8.76
C GLU A 139 -1.04 -15.47 -8.28
N ARG A 140 -0.80 -16.43 -7.38
CA ARG A 140 -1.85 -17.28 -6.83
C ARG A 140 -2.91 -16.53 -6.06
N ALA A 141 -2.51 -15.47 -5.35
CA ALA A 141 -3.42 -14.61 -4.61
C ALA A 141 -4.15 -13.58 -5.48
N GLY A 142 -3.75 -13.43 -6.74
CA GLY A 142 -4.31 -12.43 -7.65
C GLY A 142 -4.04 -10.99 -7.20
N ILE A 143 -2.94 -10.76 -6.48
CA ILE A 143 -2.58 -9.43 -6.00
C ILE A 143 -1.71 -8.73 -7.05
N PRO A 144 -2.15 -7.58 -7.60
CA PRO A 144 -1.35 -6.80 -8.51
C PRO A 144 -0.02 -6.39 -7.88
N ALA A 145 1.07 -6.59 -8.60
CA ALA A 145 2.39 -6.19 -8.13
C ALA A 145 3.20 -5.54 -9.24
N MET A 146 3.93 -4.48 -8.90
CA MET A 146 4.81 -3.74 -9.81
C MET A 146 6.24 -3.81 -9.32
N GLN A 147 7.15 -4.19 -10.22
CA GLN A 147 8.58 -4.13 -9.98
C GLN A 147 9.09 -2.71 -10.23
N VAL A 148 9.91 -2.19 -9.32
CA VAL A 148 10.53 -0.86 -9.48
C VAL A 148 12.04 -0.96 -9.33
N LEU A 149 12.77 -0.11 -10.06
CA LEU A 149 14.23 0.02 -9.99
C LEU A 149 15.01 -1.19 -10.49
N ARG A 150 14.54 -2.40 -10.23
CA ARG A 150 15.10 -3.68 -10.70
C ARG A 150 14.00 -4.56 -11.28
N ARG A 151 14.33 -5.32 -12.30
CA ARG A 151 13.46 -6.31 -12.90
C ARG A 151 14.11 -7.69 -12.77
N VAL A 152 13.43 -8.58 -12.03
CA VAL A 152 13.87 -9.98 -11.86
C VAL A 152 12.87 -10.95 -12.48
N ASP A 153 11.56 -10.70 -12.37
CA ASP A 153 10.55 -11.46 -13.09
C ASP A 153 10.31 -10.86 -14.48
N GLN A 154 10.40 -11.70 -15.52
CA GLN A 154 10.28 -11.27 -16.91
C GLN A 154 8.84 -11.24 -17.43
N ARG A 155 7.86 -11.71 -16.65
CA ARG A 155 6.44 -11.73 -17.00
C ARG A 155 5.81 -10.35 -16.84
N HIS A 156 6.17 -9.42 -17.71
CA HIS A 156 5.81 -8.01 -17.63
C HIS A 156 4.29 -7.74 -17.71
N GLU A 157 3.51 -8.66 -18.27
CA GLU A 157 2.05 -8.58 -18.28
C GLU A 157 1.45 -8.83 -16.89
N LEU A 158 2.09 -9.68 -16.06
CA LEU A 158 1.68 -9.95 -14.70
C LEU A 158 2.35 -9.02 -13.70
N PHE A 159 3.64 -8.73 -13.92
CA PHE A 159 4.48 -7.94 -13.02
C PHE A 159 5.17 -6.82 -13.80
N PRO A 160 4.45 -5.73 -14.11
CA PRO A 160 5.01 -4.59 -14.83
C PRO A 160 6.23 -4.03 -14.09
N PHE A 161 7.09 -3.39 -14.87
CA PHE A 161 8.35 -2.83 -14.38
C PHE A 161 8.46 -1.34 -14.72
N SER A 162 8.97 -0.57 -13.77
CA SER A 162 9.32 0.84 -13.96
C SER A 162 10.68 1.15 -13.32
N SER A 163 11.49 1.93 -14.01
CA SER A 163 12.79 2.38 -13.50
C SER A 163 13.18 3.70 -14.17
N PHE A 164 14.23 4.32 -13.64
CA PHE A 164 14.89 5.44 -14.32
C PHE A 164 15.68 4.94 -15.51
N ASP A 165 15.89 5.81 -16.50
CA ASP A 165 16.79 5.52 -17.63
C ASP A 165 18.27 5.70 -17.22
N TYR A 166 18.76 4.73 -16.45
CA TYR A 166 20.15 4.71 -16.00
C TYR A 166 21.14 4.63 -17.15
N ALA A 167 20.77 4.01 -18.26
CA ALA A 167 21.65 3.85 -19.41
C ALA A 167 21.96 5.21 -20.05
N SER A 168 20.94 6.01 -20.31
CA SER A 168 21.11 7.36 -20.85
C SER A 168 21.86 8.27 -19.88
N GLY A 169 21.53 8.23 -18.60
CA GLY A 169 22.23 9.01 -17.58
C GLY A 169 23.72 8.65 -17.45
N SER A 170 24.03 7.35 -17.42
CA SER A 170 25.42 6.87 -17.35
C SER A 170 26.21 7.20 -18.60
N ARG A 171 25.58 7.11 -19.79
CA ARG A 171 26.20 7.50 -21.06
C ARG A 171 26.55 8.99 -21.07
N ALA A 172 25.60 9.86 -20.72
CA ALA A 172 25.84 11.30 -20.66
C ALA A 172 26.98 11.65 -19.69
N ALA A 173 27.05 11.00 -18.54
CA ALA A 173 28.13 11.19 -17.58
C ALA A 173 29.48 10.75 -18.15
N ALA A 174 29.54 9.57 -18.78
CA ALA A 174 30.77 9.07 -19.41
C ALA A 174 31.26 9.98 -20.56
N GLU A 175 30.36 10.40 -21.44
CA GLU A 175 30.67 11.33 -22.53
C GLU A 175 31.21 12.67 -22.01
N HIS A 176 30.63 13.17 -20.92
CA HIS A 176 31.10 14.40 -20.27
C HIS A 176 32.53 14.23 -19.72
N LEU A 177 32.83 13.13 -19.05
CA LEU A 177 34.16 12.86 -18.50
C LEU A 177 35.20 12.73 -19.62
N VAL A 178 34.91 11.97 -20.68
CA VAL A 178 35.77 11.83 -21.84
C VAL A 178 36.06 13.16 -22.52
N ALA A 179 35.02 14.00 -22.69
CA ALA A 179 35.16 15.36 -23.26
C ALA A 179 36.03 16.29 -22.41
N LYS A 180 36.12 16.05 -21.10
CA LYS A 180 36.98 16.81 -20.18
C LYS A 180 38.39 16.29 -20.09
N GLY A 181 38.72 15.15 -20.71
CA GLY A 181 40.05 14.56 -20.72
C GLY A 181 40.45 13.87 -19.42
N THR A 182 39.47 13.40 -18.68
CA THR A 182 39.65 12.59 -17.46
C THR A 182 39.52 11.10 -17.78
#